data_18bf914c0c6c4001972cdc9d35f2e37b
#
_entry.id   18bf914c0c6c4001972cdc9d35f2e37b
#
_cell.length_a   1.000
_cell.length_b   1.000
_cell.length_c   1.000
_cell.angle_alpha   90.00
_cell.angle_beta   90.00
_cell.angle_gamma   90.00
#
_symmetry.space_group_name_H-M   'P 1'
#
loop_
_entity.id
_entity.type
_entity.pdbx_description
1 polymer ?
#
loop_
_entity_poly.entity_id
_entity_poly.type
_entity_poly.pdbx_seq_one_letter_code
_entity_poly.pdbx_strand_id
1 'polypeptide(L)'
;MRFMQRIYIMAVSFLPYCLILSFFSAISITQASSGMIGVNYGRIANNLPPPENVVNLLKSQGINRIKIYDTDKNVLTALAHSRIKVVVCLPNELLSRTASDQSFADKWVRRNIRKHFPATEIEAIAVGNEVFVDPKNTTPYLVPAMKNIHTSLVKYNLDKSIKISSPIALSALANSYPPSSGSFKPDLVEPVIKPMLDLLRKTSSYLMVNAYPFFAYSGNADKISLDYALFRDNVGTLDPGNGLRYNSLFDAQLDAVYAAMSAVGFNDVKVMVTETGWPSAGDGNEIGASEANAAAYNGGLVKRVLNGNGTPLRRNEPLNVFLFSLFNENQKPGPTSERNYGLFYPNERRVYAVPFPATTSTPVNRTSEQAPVAHEGESWCVSNGDAAKEKLQAALDYACGEGGADCRPIQPGATCYNPKSLEAHASFAFNSYYQKNARRVGTCYFGGTAHVVTQHPRYGKCKFPTEH
;
A
#
# COMPACT_ATOMS: atom_id res chain seq x y z
N MET A 1 30.40 -37.98 64.01
CA MET A 1 30.86 -36.69 63.42
C MET A 1 31.35 -36.74 61.98
N ARG A 2 31.33 -37.84 61.25
CA ARG A 2 31.79 -37.92 59.81
C ARG A 2 30.64 -37.94 58.77
N PHE A 3 29.40 -37.95 59.22
CA PHE A 3 28.22 -38.02 58.31
C PHE A 3 27.64 -36.69 57.97
N MET A 4 27.86 -35.65 58.79
CA MET A 4 27.36 -34.29 58.52
C MET A 4 28.22 -33.42 57.60
N GLN A 5 29.49 -33.75 57.40
CA GLN A 5 30.38 -32.98 56.51
C GLN A 5 30.20 -33.30 55.02
N ARG A 6 29.58 -34.44 54.67
CA ARG A 6 29.35 -34.79 53.24
C ARG A 6 28.11 -34.18 52.65
N ILE A 7 27.15 -33.73 53.45
CA ILE A 7 25.91 -33.09 52.96
C ILE A 7 26.14 -31.60 52.63
N TYR A 8 27.08 -30.95 53.33
CA TYR A 8 27.38 -29.52 53.09
C TYR A 8 28.17 -29.25 51.80
N ILE A 9 28.94 -30.20 51.31
CA ILE A 9 29.76 -30.04 50.09
C ILE A 9 28.96 -30.27 48.83
N MET A 10 27.85 -31.04 48.87
CA MET A 10 26.96 -31.21 47.71
C MET A 10 25.96 -30.06 47.52
N ALA A 11 25.63 -29.34 48.59
CA ALA A 11 24.66 -28.21 48.48
C ALA A 11 25.27 -26.93 47.92
N VAL A 12 26.59 -26.75 48.01
CA VAL A 12 27.27 -25.51 47.52
C VAL A 12 27.65 -25.60 46.04
N SER A 13 27.71 -26.80 45.44
CA SER A 13 28.09 -26.99 44.04
C SER A 13 26.95 -26.83 43.04
N PHE A 14 25.68 -26.81 43.49
CA PHE A 14 24.51 -26.66 42.59
C PHE A 14 23.95 -25.24 42.51
N LEU A 15 24.31 -24.31 43.41
CA LEU A 15 23.80 -22.94 43.40
C LEU A 15 24.26 -22.07 42.21
N PRO A 16 25.51 -22.16 41.70
CA PRO A 16 25.92 -21.34 40.56
C PRO A 16 25.29 -21.79 39.21
N TYR A 17 24.89 -23.05 39.07
CA TYR A 17 24.27 -23.52 37.83
C TYR A 17 22.81 -23.13 37.67
N CYS A 18 22.07 -23.02 38.77
CA CYS A 18 20.67 -22.55 38.72
C CYS A 18 20.55 -21.04 38.47
N LEU A 19 21.53 -20.23 38.88
CA LEU A 19 21.55 -18.77 38.61
C LEU A 19 22.00 -18.44 37.19
N ILE A 20 22.77 -19.28 36.52
CA ILE A 20 23.17 -19.08 35.12
C ILE A 20 22.03 -19.51 34.17
N LEU A 21 21.22 -20.51 34.52
CA LEU A 21 20.07 -20.95 33.73
C LEU A 21 18.89 -19.99 33.82
N SER A 22 18.76 -19.20 34.88
CA SER A 22 17.69 -18.21 35.04
C SER A 22 17.99 -16.88 34.32
N PHE A 23 19.22 -16.59 33.91
CA PHE A 23 19.58 -15.39 33.15
C PHE A 23 19.45 -15.54 31.62
N PHE A 24 19.28 -16.78 31.10
CA PHE A 24 19.10 -17.01 29.67
C PHE A 24 17.64 -17.07 29.22
N SER A 25 16.67 -16.92 30.14
CA SER A 25 15.24 -17.07 29.83
C SER A 25 14.47 -15.74 29.63
N ALA A 26 15.13 -14.60 29.52
CA ALA A 26 14.44 -13.30 29.49
C ALA A 26 14.94 -12.34 28.40
N ILE A 27 15.45 -12.85 27.28
CA ILE A 27 15.50 -12.05 26.07
C ILE A 27 14.46 -12.63 25.11
N SER A 28 13.18 -12.47 25.45
CA SER A 28 12.14 -12.42 24.44
C SER A 28 12.41 -11.15 23.64
N ILE A 29 13.16 -11.31 22.53
CA ILE A 29 13.16 -10.31 21.48
C ILE A 29 11.71 -10.28 21.01
N THR A 30 10.91 -9.37 21.55
CA THR A 30 9.63 -8.99 20.95
C THR A 30 9.99 -8.41 19.60
N GLN A 31 10.00 -9.28 18.59
CA GLN A 31 10.04 -8.86 17.22
C GLN A 31 8.85 -7.92 17.05
N ALA A 32 9.09 -6.62 16.94
CA ALA A 32 8.04 -5.65 16.66
C ALA A 32 7.33 -6.16 15.40
N SER A 33 6.05 -6.47 15.52
CA SER A 33 5.28 -6.94 14.37
C SER A 33 5.26 -5.80 13.35
N SER A 34 5.84 -6.03 12.18
CA SER A 34 5.75 -5.08 11.07
C SER A 34 4.29 -4.91 10.68
N GLY A 35 3.91 -3.73 10.25
CA GLY A 35 2.61 -3.49 9.64
C GLY A 35 2.45 -4.29 8.35
N MET A 36 1.22 -4.42 7.87
CA MET A 36 0.92 -5.20 6.68
C MET A 36 0.47 -4.27 5.54
N ILE A 37 1.04 -4.50 4.35
CA ILE A 37 0.67 -3.81 3.12
C ILE A 37 -0.10 -4.77 2.21
N GLY A 38 -1.28 -4.33 1.76
CA GLY A 38 -2.05 -4.93 0.68
C GLY A 38 -2.28 -3.92 -0.44
N VAL A 39 -2.97 -4.35 -1.50
CA VAL A 39 -3.32 -3.51 -2.64
C VAL A 39 -4.77 -3.75 -3.04
N ASN A 40 -5.49 -2.68 -3.41
CA ASN A 40 -6.83 -2.78 -3.95
C ASN A 40 -6.79 -3.22 -5.40
N TYR A 41 -7.52 -4.27 -5.73
CA TYR A 41 -7.70 -4.71 -7.10
C TYR A 41 -9.09 -4.30 -7.58
N GLY A 42 -9.20 -3.04 -8.01
CA GLY A 42 -10.35 -2.48 -8.70
C GLY A 42 -10.44 -3.03 -10.13
N ARG A 43 -11.67 -3.11 -10.68
CA ARG A 43 -11.90 -3.74 -11.99
C ARG A 43 -12.92 -3.00 -12.85
N ILE A 44 -13.05 -1.69 -12.66
CA ILE A 44 -13.87 -0.84 -13.54
C ILE A 44 -13.04 -0.47 -14.77
N ALA A 45 -12.75 -1.50 -15.57
CA ALA A 45 -11.92 -1.39 -16.76
C ALA A 45 -12.27 -2.52 -17.75
N ASN A 46 -11.93 -2.34 -19.03
CA ASN A 46 -12.15 -3.33 -20.09
C ASN A 46 -10.85 -3.86 -20.73
N ASN A 47 -9.70 -3.50 -20.14
CA ASN A 47 -8.38 -3.81 -20.68
C ASN A 47 -7.43 -4.46 -19.65
N LEU A 48 -7.96 -4.95 -18.53
CA LEU A 48 -7.17 -5.61 -17.48
C LEU A 48 -6.68 -6.99 -17.92
N PRO A 49 -5.52 -7.44 -17.42
CA PRO A 49 -5.03 -8.78 -17.69
C PRO A 49 -5.93 -9.85 -17.03
N PRO A 50 -5.88 -11.10 -17.52
CA PRO A 50 -6.57 -12.22 -16.89
C PRO A 50 -6.17 -12.40 -15.43
N PRO A 51 -7.07 -12.89 -14.54
CA PRO A 51 -6.79 -13.02 -13.11
C PRO A 51 -5.56 -13.85 -12.78
N GLU A 52 -5.21 -14.85 -13.57
CA GLU A 52 -4.02 -15.69 -13.40
C GLU A 52 -2.73 -14.86 -13.57
N ASN A 53 -2.70 -13.95 -14.54
CA ASN A 53 -1.59 -13.02 -14.76
C ASN A 53 -1.48 -12.03 -13.60
N VAL A 54 -2.63 -11.55 -13.11
CA VAL A 54 -2.65 -10.67 -11.91
C VAL A 54 -2.04 -11.38 -10.70
N VAL A 55 -2.37 -12.64 -10.46
CA VAL A 55 -1.77 -13.43 -9.37
C VAL A 55 -0.25 -13.57 -9.55
N ASN A 56 0.22 -13.79 -10.77
CA ASN A 56 1.65 -13.84 -11.06
C ASN A 56 2.33 -12.49 -10.82
N LEU A 57 1.71 -11.40 -11.25
CA LEU A 57 2.20 -10.04 -10.98
C LEU A 57 2.30 -9.79 -9.48
N LEU A 58 1.26 -10.06 -8.69
CA LEU A 58 1.25 -9.89 -7.24
C LEU A 58 2.39 -10.66 -6.57
N LYS A 59 2.57 -11.94 -6.94
CA LYS A 59 3.68 -12.76 -6.44
C LYS A 59 5.05 -12.19 -6.79
N SER A 60 5.23 -11.74 -8.03
CA SER A 60 6.50 -11.16 -8.49
C SER A 60 6.87 -9.86 -7.75
N GLN A 61 5.85 -9.13 -7.27
CA GLN A 61 6.01 -7.89 -6.51
C GLN A 61 6.06 -8.09 -5.00
N GLY A 62 5.94 -9.33 -4.50
CA GLY A 62 5.89 -9.59 -3.05
C GLY A 62 4.59 -9.15 -2.38
N ILE A 63 3.53 -8.92 -3.15
CA ILE A 63 2.21 -8.51 -2.64
C ILE A 63 1.44 -9.77 -2.27
N ASN A 64 1.17 -9.95 -0.99
CA ASN A 64 0.49 -11.13 -0.44
C ASN A 64 -0.90 -10.83 0.15
N ARG A 65 -1.44 -9.63 -0.09
CA ARG A 65 -2.79 -9.23 0.35
C ARG A 65 -3.43 -8.33 -0.69
N ILE A 66 -4.70 -8.60 -1.00
CA ILE A 66 -5.50 -7.73 -1.87
C ILE A 66 -6.88 -7.49 -1.27
N LYS A 67 -7.53 -6.39 -1.68
CA LYS A 67 -8.96 -6.16 -1.49
C LYS A 67 -9.62 -6.07 -2.86
N ILE A 68 -10.74 -6.77 -3.02
CA ILE A 68 -11.61 -6.67 -4.20
C ILE A 68 -12.98 -6.13 -3.80
N TYR A 69 -13.73 -5.60 -4.77
CA TYR A 69 -15.00 -4.90 -4.51
C TYR A 69 -16.25 -5.76 -4.77
N ASP A 70 -16.03 -7.04 -4.95
CA ASP A 70 -17.06 -8.05 -5.20
C ASP A 70 -16.57 -9.45 -4.74
N THR A 71 -17.17 -10.50 -5.33
CA THR A 71 -16.78 -11.90 -5.14
C THR A 71 -16.65 -12.61 -6.49
N ASP A 72 -15.97 -12.00 -7.44
CA ASP A 72 -15.80 -12.57 -8.78
C ASP A 72 -15.18 -13.96 -8.72
N LYS A 73 -15.88 -14.91 -9.32
CA LYS A 73 -15.51 -16.34 -9.28
C LYS A 73 -14.15 -16.60 -9.92
N ASN A 74 -13.82 -15.92 -11.02
CA ASN A 74 -12.56 -16.15 -11.74
C ASN A 74 -11.38 -15.65 -10.91
N VAL A 75 -11.52 -14.46 -10.30
CA VAL A 75 -10.51 -13.89 -9.39
C VAL A 75 -10.31 -14.80 -8.17
N LEU A 76 -11.40 -15.24 -7.51
CA LEU A 76 -11.30 -16.12 -6.35
C LEU A 76 -10.72 -17.48 -6.70
N THR A 77 -11.00 -18.00 -7.89
CA THR A 77 -10.42 -19.27 -8.38
C THR A 77 -8.93 -19.11 -8.68
N ALA A 78 -8.51 -18.02 -9.33
CA ALA A 78 -7.10 -17.75 -9.61
C ALA A 78 -6.25 -17.56 -8.32
N LEU A 79 -6.87 -17.02 -7.26
CA LEU A 79 -6.24 -16.87 -5.95
C LEU A 79 -6.10 -18.17 -5.16
N ALA A 80 -6.77 -19.27 -5.58
CA ALA A 80 -6.69 -20.53 -4.85
C ALA A 80 -5.24 -21.04 -4.76
N HIS A 81 -4.83 -21.44 -3.54
CA HIS A 81 -3.48 -21.93 -3.23
C HIS A 81 -2.33 -20.93 -3.54
N SER A 82 -2.65 -19.65 -3.80
CA SER A 82 -1.66 -18.61 -4.10
C SER A 82 -0.90 -18.11 -2.88
N ARG A 83 -1.42 -18.32 -1.66
CA ARG A 83 -1.01 -17.71 -0.37
C ARG A 83 -1.21 -16.18 -0.36
N ILE A 84 -2.06 -15.65 -1.24
CA ILE A 84 -2.47 -14.26 -1.24
C ILE A 84 -3.79 -14.17 -0.48
N LYS A 85 -3.81 -13.41 0.60
CA LYS A 85 -5.03 -13.14 1.38
C LYS A 85 -5.91 -12.15 0.65
N VAL A 86 -7.22 -12.35 0.73
CA VAL A 86 -8.17 -11.47 0.07
C VAL A 86 -9.25 -10.97 1.02
N VAL A 87 -9.49 -9.65 1.00
CA VAL A 87 -10.70 -9.01 1.51
C VAL A 87 -11.68 -8.93 0.35
N VAL A 88 -12.83 -9.58 0.49
CA VAL A 88 -13.92 -9.54 -0.50
C VAL A 88 -14.99 -8.54 -0.08
N CYS A 89 -15.83 -8.10 -1.01
CA CYS A 89 -16.91 -7.16 -0.71
C CYS A 89 -18.30 -7.76 -1.02
N LEU A 90 -19.26 -7.52 -0.12
CA LEU A 90 -20.68 -7.56 -0.43
C LEU A 90 -21.07 -6.19 -1.00
N PRO A 91 -21.44 -6.08 -2.28
CA PRO A 91 -21.73 -4.77 -2.90
C PRO A 91 -22.91 -4.04 -2.23
N ASN A 92 -22.93 -2.69 -2.31
CA ASN A 92 -23.97 -1.85 -1.71
C ASN A 92 -25.38 -2.23 -2.18
N GLU A 93 -25.52 -2.63 -3.44
CA GLU A 93 -26.80 -3.03 -4.05
C GLU A 93 -27.44 -4.26 -3.36
N LEU A 94 -26.65 -5.06 -2.68
CA LEU A 94 -27.11 -6.26 -1.98
C LEU A 94 -27.46 -6.00 -0.51
N LEU A 95 -27.14 -4.83 0.05
CA LEU A 95 -27.32 -4.53 1.47
C LEU A 95 -28.76 -4.67 1.93
N SER A 96 -29.71 -4.04 1.22
CA SER A 96 -31.14 -4.09 1.58
C SER A 96 -31.64 -5.54 1.66
N ARG A 97 -31.36 -6.35 0.65
CA ARG A 97 -31.77 -7.75 0.62
C ARG A 97 -31.07 -8.58 1.68
N THR A 98 -29.77 -8.35 1.89
CA THR A 98 -29.00 -9.06 2.92
C THR A 98 -29.49 -8.71 4.31
N ALA A 99 -29.90 -7.47 4.53
CA ALA A 99 -30.46 -6.98 5.81
C ALA A 99 -31.81 -7.60 6.13
N SER A 100 -32.67 -7.79 5.14
CA SER A 100 -34.06 -8.23 5.30
C SER A 100 -34.25 -9.77 5.23
N ASP A 101 -33.30 -10.52 4.65
CA ASP A 101 -33.43 -11.95 4.37
C ASP A 101 -32.16 -12.72 4.80
N GLN A 102 -32.22 -13.36 5.99
CA GLN A 102 -31.16 -14.23 6.48
C GLN A 102 -30.86 -15.40 5.53
N SER A 103 -31.91 -15.95 4.86
CA SER A 103 -31.72 -17.04 3.89
C SER A 103 -30.92 -16.59 2.67
N PHE A 104 -31.09 -15.33 2.27
CA PHE A 104 -30.25 -14.73 1.22
C PHE A 104 -28.79 -14.59 1.68
N ALA A 105 -28.54 -14.07 2.89
CA ALA A 105 -27.21 -13.98 3.47
C ALA A 105 -26.53 -15.37 3.54
N ASP A 106 -27.25 -16.40 4.00
CA ASP A 106 -26.75 -17.78 4.05
C ASP A 106 -26.36 -18.30 2.66
N LYS A 107 -27.22 -18.07 1.66
CA LYS A 107 -26.94 -18.46 0.26
C LYS A 107 -25.73 -17.73 -0.31
N TRP A 108 -25.61 -16.42 -0.03
CA TRP A 108 -24.49 -15.60 -0.48
C TRP A 108 -23.16 -16.08 0.13
N VAL A 109 -23.11 -16.25 1.46
CA VAL A 109 -21.90 -16.76 2.14
C VAL A 109 -21.54 -18.17 1.65
N ARG A 110 -22.50 -19.04 1.49
CA ARG A 110 -22.26 -20.41 0.98
C ARG A 110 -21.65 -20.41 -0.41
N ARG A 111 -22.18 -19.57 -1.33
CA ARG A 111 -21.80 -19.56 -2.75
C ARG A 111 -20.47 -18.83 -3.00
N ASN A 112 -20.24 -17.74 -2.28
CA ASN A 112 -19.15 -16.81 -2.57
C ASN A 112 -17.98 -16.93 -1.59
N ILE A 113 -18.22 -17.45 -0.39
CA ILE A 113 -17.18 -17.57 0.65
C ILE A 113 -16.83 -19.03 0.89
N ARG A 114 -17.77 -19.81 1.44
CA ARG A 114 -17.52 -21.21 1.82
C ARG A 114 -17.04 -22.08 0.67
N LYS A 115 -17.52 -21.81 -0.54
CA LYS A 115 -17.13 -22.56 -1.75
C LYS A 115 -15.65 -22.42 -2.10
N HIS A 116 -15.05 -21.27 -1.77
CA HIS A 116 -13.67 -20.95 -2.12
C HIS A 116 -12.71 -21.17 -0.94
N PHE A 117 -13.18 -20.93 0.31
CA PHE A 117 -12.38 -21.11 1.51
C PHE A 117 -12.26 -22.62 1.86
N PRO A 118 -11.06 -23.12 2.29
CA PRO A 118 -9.82 -22.40 2.57
C PRO A 118 -8.85 -22.31 1.37
N ALA A 119 -9.16 -22.88 0.21
CA ALA A 119 -8.26 -22.87 -0.96
C ALA A 119 -7.88 -21.43 -1.36
N THR A 120 -8.82 -20.50 -1.30
CA THR A 120 -8.61 -19.07 -1.37
C THR A 120 -8.62 -18.52 0.05
N GLU A 121 -7.54 -17.83 0.46
CA GLU A 121 -7.38 -17.28 1.80
C GLU A 121 -8.22 -16.00 1.99
N ILE A 122 -9.55 -16.16 2.09
CA ILE A 122 -10.47 -15.04 2.40
C ILE A 122 -10.30 -14.67 3.87
N GLU A 123 -9.76 -13.48 4.15
CA GLU A 123 -9.49 -13.03 5.52
C GLU A 123 -10.61 -12.16 6.12
N ALA A 124 -11.36 -11.45 5.27
CA ALA A 124 -12.47 -10.61 5.71
C ALA A 124 -13.50 -10.37 4.61
N ILE A 125 -14.69 -9.98 5.05
CA ILE A 125 -15.79 -9.49 4.20
C ILE A 125 -16.02 -8.01 4.55
N ALA A 126 -15.81 -7.12 3.57
CA ALA A 126 -16.31 -5.76 3.59
C ALA A 126 -17.80 -5.79 3.23
N VAL A 127 -18.67 -5.46 4.17
CA VAL A 127 -20.12 -5.41 3.96
C VAL A 127 -20.48 -4.01 3.50
N GLY A 128 -20.70 -3.83 2.22
CA GLY A 128 -20.75 -2.52 1.56
C GLY A 128 -19.38 -1.84 1.47
N ASN A 129 -19.34 -0.69 0.83
CA ASN A 129 -18.18 0.20 0.74
C ASN A 129 -18.67 1.65 0.75
N GLU A 130 -18.15 2.48 1.68
CA GLU A 130 -18.49 3.90 1.81
C GLU A 130 -20.02 4.18 1.83
N VAL A 131 -20.73 3.34 2.58
CA VAL A 131 -22.21 3.30 2.59
C VAL A 131 -22.84 4.63 2.99
N PHE A 132 -22.15 5.46 3.80
CA PHE A 132 -22.66 6.73 4.30
C PHE A 132 -22.71 7.85 3.23
N VAL A 133 -22.06 7.61 2.10
CA VAL A 133 -22.09 8.52 0.93
C VAL A 133 -22.72 7.86 -0.30
N ASP A 134 -23.33 6.67 -0.13
CA ASP A 134 -24.05 5.99 -1.20
C ASP A 134 -25.29 6.81 -1.62
N PRO A 135 -25.38 7.24 -2.88
CA PRO A 135 -26.52 8.03 -3.36
C PRO A 135 -27.85 7.27 -3.27
N LYS A 136 -27.83 5.95 -3.13
CA LYS A 136 -29.03 5.11 -2.93
C LYS A 136 -29.48 5.04 -1.48
N ASN A 137 -28.82 5.77 -0.56
CA ASN A 137 -29.11 5.80 0.88
C ASN A 137 -29.24 4.39 1.49
N THR A 138 -28.22 3.58 1.33
CA THR A 138 -28.18 2.21 1.83
C THR A 138 -27.76 2.11 3.30
N THR A 139 -27.45 3.21 3.96
CA THR A 139 -27.04 3.33 5.37
C THR A 139 -27.93 2.55 6.36
N PRO A 140 -29.27 2.61 6.30
CA PRO A 140 -30.13 1.90 7.24
C PRO A 140 -29.99 0.36 7.21
N TYR A 141 -29.52 -0.18 6.09
CA TYR A 141 -29.38 -1.61 5.88
C TYR A 141 -28.01 -2.16 6.32
N LEU A 142 -27.04 -1.29 6.60
CA LEU A 142 -25.65 -1.70 6.84
C LEU A 142 -25.52 -2.64 8.04
N VAL A 143 -25.89 -2.20 9.23
CA VAL A 143 -25.72 -2.98 10.46
C VAL A 143 -26.55 -4.26 10.44
N PRO A 144 -27.84 -4.26 10.03
CA PRO A 144 -28.60 -5.49 9.82
C PRO A 144 -27.94 -6.47 8.84
N ALA A 145 -27.41 -5.98 7.70
CA ALA A 145 -26.71 -6.83 6.75
C ALA A 145 -25.42 -7.43 7.35
N MET A 146 -24.63 -6.64 8.09
CA MET A 146 -23.43 -7.12 8.79
C MET A 146 -23.80 -8.23 9.80
N LYS A 147 -24.87 -8.07 10.58
CA LYS A 147 -25.34 -9.08 11.52
C LYS A 147 -25.72 -10.37 10.81
N ASN A 148 -26.44 -10.29 9.70
CA ASN A 148 -26.88 -11.46 8.93
C ASN A 148 -25.71 -12.19 8.26
N ILE A 149 -24.71 -11.46 7.74
CA ILE A 149 -23.47 -12.07 7.23
C ILE A 149 -22.71 -12.76 8.36
N HIS A 150 -22.56 -12.12 9.52
CA HIS A 150 -21.90 -12.75 10.67
C HIS A 150 -22.63 -14.02 11.12
N THR A 151 -23.96 -13.99 11.24
CA THR A 151 -24.78 -15.17 11.56
C THR A 151 -24.54 -16.31 10.57
N SER A 152 -24.42 -15.98 9.27
CA SER A 152 -24.09 -16.97 8.24
C SER A 152 -22.67 -17.52 8.38
N LEU A 153 -21.68 -16.69 8.75
CA LEU A 153 -20.32 -17.16 9.04
C LEU A 153 -20.30 -18.14 10.23
N VAL A 154 -21.01 -17.80 11.32
CA VAL A 154 -21.17 -18.70 12.50
C VAL A 154 -21.80 -20.01 12.07
N LYS A 155 -22.90 -19.98 11.32
CA LYS A 155 -23.58 -21.18 10.78
C LYS A 155 -22.66 -22.12 10.03
N TYR A 156 -21.65 -21.57 9.34
CA TYR A 156 -20.68 -22.36 8.57
C TYR A 156 -19.34 -22.57 9.27
N ASN A 157 -19.21 -22.20 10.55
CA ASN A 157 -17.98 -22.27 11.35
C ASN A 157 -16.80 -21.47 10.71
N LEU A 158 -17.09 -20.32 10.12
CA LEU A 158 -16.12 -19.45 9.45
C LEU A 158 -15.83 -18.15 10.23
N ASP A 159 -16.59 -17.82 11.25
CA ASP A 159 -16.56 -16.58 12.03
C ASP A 159 -15.22 -16.32 12.74
N LYS A 160 -14.50 -17.38 13.09
CA LYS A 160 -13.16 -17.28 13.71
C LYS A 160 -12.08 -16.96 12.68
N SER A 161 -12.24 -17.43 11.45
CA SER A 161 -11.25 -17.29 10.38
C SER A 161 -11.46 -16.07 9.50
N ILE A 162 -12.72 -15.62 9.34
CA ILE A 162 -13.11 -14.55 8.42
C ILE A 162 -13.76 -13.42 9.22
N LYS A 163 -13.14 -12.23 9.17
CA LYS A 163 -13.65 -11.04 9.84
C LYS A 163 -14.71 -10.35 9.00
N ILE A 164 -15.57 -9.56 9.65
CA ILE A 164 -16.52 -8.67 8.97
C ILE A 164 -16.25 -7.24 9.37
N SER A 165 -16.41 -6.32 8.43
CA SER A 165 -16.40 -4.87 8.68
C SER A 165 -17.09 -4.13 7.53
N SER A 166 -17.09 -2.81 7.59
CA SER A 166 -17.51 -1.96 6.47
C SER A 166 -16.55 -0.78 6.34
N PRO A 167 -16.00 -0.52 5.14
CA PRO A 167 -15.18 0.66 4.90
C PRO A 167 -16.00 1.95 5.03
N ILE A 168 -15.51 2.88 5.85
CA ILE A 168 -16.05 4.23 5.95
C ILE A 168 -15.08 5.23 5.32
N ALA A 169 -15.61 6.22 4.60
CA ALA A 169 -14.84 7.37 4.16
C ALA A 169 -14.68 8.38 5.31
N LEU A 170 -13.64 9.23 5.27
CA LEU A 170 -13.42 10.29 6.27
C LEU A 170 -14.56 11.32 6.31
N SER A 171 -15.38 11.40 5.27
CA SER A 171 -16.62 12.20 5.26
C SER A 171 -17.67 11.76 6.29
N ALA A 172 -17.49 10.62 6.96
CA ALA A 172 -18.26 10.21 8.13
C ALA A 172 -17.98 11.09 9.36
N LEU A 173 -16.85 11.80 9.38
CA LEU A 173 -16.49 12.74 10.44
C LEU A 173 -17.18 14.08 10.26
N ALA A 174 -17.66 14.64 11.34
CA ALA A 174 -18.10 16.04 11.42
C ALA A 174 -16.92 16.98 11.61
N ASN A 175 -15.90 16.52 12.36
CA ASN A 175 -14.68 17.25 12.60
C ASN A 175 -13.48 16.30 12.54
N SER A 176 -12.37 16.76 11.95
CA SER A 176 -11.12 15.99 11.82
C SER A 176 -9.86 16.83 12.09
N TYR A 177 -10.02 18.11 12.44
CA TYR A 177 -8.92 19.02 12.72
C TYR A 177 -9.22 19.96 13.90
N PRO A 178 -8.29 20.07 14.89
CA PRO A 178 -7.11 19.20 15.04
C PRO A 178 -7.51 17.73 15.28
N PRO A 179 -6.61 16.75 15.10
CA PRO A 179 -6.93 15.32 15.25
C PRO A 179 -7.63 14.95 16.55
N SER A 180 -7.23 15.56 17.67
CA SER A 180 -7.84 15.34 18.99
C SER A 180 -9.32 15.74 19.08
N SER A 181 -9.81 16.59 18.19
CA SER A 181 -11.22 17.01 18.11
C SER A 181 -12.07 16.15 17.19
N GLY A 182 -11.50 15.05 16.67
CA GLY A 182 -12.19 14.12 15.77
C GLY A 182 -13.54 13.67 16.33
N SER A 183 -14.60 13.80 15.53
CA SER A 183 -15.96 13.39 15.91
C SER A 183 -16.75 12.92 14.71
N PHE A 184 -17.59 11.90 14.88
CA PHE A 184 -18.52 11.47 13.85
C PHE A 184 -19.67 12.45 13.65
N LYS A 185 -20.27 12.45 12.47
CA LYS A 185 -21.49 13.20 12.20
C LYS A 185 -22.61 12.77 13.16
N PRO A 186 -23.29 13.70 13.85
CA PRO A 186 -24.27 13.35 14.90
C PRO A 186 -25.40 12.44 14.42
N ASP A 187 -25.85 12.63 13.18
CA ASP A 187 -26.91 11.84 12.54
C ASP A 187 -26.51 10.38 12.26
N LEU A 188 -25.22 10.07 12.23
CA LEU A 188 -24.70 8.72 12.05
C LEU A 188 -24.41 8.00 13.38
N VAL A 189 -24.22 8.72 14.49
CA VAL A 189 -23.69 8.14 15.74
C VAL A 189 -24.62 7.06 16.29
N GLU A 190 -25.84 7.40 16.65
CA GLU A 190 -26.77 6.47 17.29
C GLU A 190 -27.33 5.40 16.33
N PRO A 191 -27.76 5.75 15.09
CA PRO A 191 -28.41 4.75 14.24
C PRO A 191 -27.45 3.74 13.61
N VAL A 192 -26.17 4.09 13.42
CA VAL A 192 -25.28 3.20 12.65
C VAL A 192 -23.86 3.06 13.22
N ILE A 193 -23.19 4.15 13.67
CA ILE A 193 -21.79 4.07 14.12
C ILE A 193 -21.67 3.23 15.40
N LYS A 194 -22.39 3.57 16.46
CA LYS A 194 -22.35 2.80 17.72
C LYS A 194 -22.76 1.34 17.53
N PRO A 195 -23.89 1.01 16.87
CA PRO A 195 -24.27 -0.37 16.60
C PRO A 195 -23.24 -1.15 15.75
N MET A 196 -22.59 -0.48 14.79
CA MET A 196 -21.52 -1.08 13.98
C MET A 196 -20.28 -1.36 14.84
N LEU A 197 -19.79 -0.38 15.58
CA LEU A 197 -18.61 -0.53 16.44
C LEU A 197 -18.83 -1.57 17.54
N ASP A 198 -20.02 -1.66 18.12
CA ASP A 198 -20.39 -2.69 19.08
C ASP A 198 -20.33 -4.09 18.44
N LEU A 199 -20.82 -4.26 17.22
CA LEU A 199 -20.70 -5.50 16.48
C LEU A 199 -19.23 -5.86 16.20
N LEU A 200 -18.41 -4.89 15.77
CA LEU A 200 -16.97 -5.11 15.52
C LEU A 200 -16.24 -5.53 16.80
N ARG A 201 -16.54 -4.89 17.93
CA ARG A 201 -15.99 -5.25 19.26
C ARG A 201 -16.37 -6.69 19.62
N LYS A 202 -17.66 -7.06 19.53
CA LYS A 202 -18.18 -8.39 19.86
C LYS A 202 -17.60 -9.51 18.98
N THR A 203 -17.29 -9.20 17.74
CA THR A 203 -16.72 -10.16 16.78
C THR A 203 -15.20 -10.13 16.74
N SER A 204 -14.55 -9.35 17.60
CA SER A 204 -13.09 -9.11 17.60
C SER A 204 -12.59 -8.72 16.20
N SER A 205 -13.36 -7.89 15.52
CA SER A 205 -13.05 -7.32 14.22
C SER A 205 -12.45 -5.92 14.36
N TYR A 206 -12.30 -5.21 13.28
CA TYR A 206 -11.70 -3.87 13.20
C TYR A 206 -12.57 -2.96 12.34
N LEU A 207 -12.47 -1.65 12.54
CA LEU A 207 -13.08 -0.67 11.64
C LEU A 207 -12.24 -0.54 10.36
N MET A 208 -12.88 -0.70 9.22
CA MET A 208 -12.28 -0.40 7.91
C MET A 208 -12.43 1.09 7.60
N VAL A 209 -11.35 1.74 7.18
CA VAL A 209 -11.31 3.17 6.89
C VAL A 209 -10.66 3.40 5.52
N ASN A 210 -11.29 4.22 4.69
CA ASN A 210 -10.72 4.73 3.46
C ASN A 210 -10.24 6.17 3.73
N ALA A 211 -8.92 6.39 3.69
CA ALA A 211 -8.30 7.65 4.06
C ALA A 211 -7.42 8.17 2.91
N TYR A 212 -7.81 9.31 2.34
CA TYR A 212 -7.13 9.91 1.19
C TYR A 212 -6.60 11.32 1.54
N PRO A 213 -5.34 11.44 1.97
CA PRO A 213 -4.69 12.74 2.12
C PRO A 213 -4.71 13.59 0.86
N PHE A 214 -4.73 12.97 -0.32
CA PHE A 214 -4.84 13.66 -1.60
C PHE A 214 -6.02 14.63 -1.66
N PHE A 215 -7.23 14.18 -1.31
CA PHE A 215 -8.41 15.06 -1.40
C PHE A 215 -8.35 16.22 -0.41
N ALA A 216 -7.84 15.98 0.81
CA ALA A 216 -7.66 17.05 1.78
C ALA A 216 -6.61 18.07 1.32
N TYR A 217 -5.49 17.60 0.76
CA TYR A 217 -4.47 18.46 0.18
C TYR A 217 -4.99 19.22 -1.04
N SER A 218 -5.56 18.53 -2.02
CA SER A 218 -6.02 19.14 -3.27
C SER A 218 -7.08 20.25 -3.03
N GLY A 219 -7.97 20.05 -2.04
CA GLY A 219 -8.95 21.05 -1.65
C GLY A 219 -8.42 22.19 -0.77
N ASN A 220 -7.18 22.10 -0.24
CA ASN A 220 -6.61 23.04 0.72
C ASN A 220 -5.09 23.24 0.51
N ALA A 221 -4.64 23.27 -0.74
CA ALA A 221 -3.20 23.36 -1.06
C ALA A 221 -2.56 24.69 -0.61
N ASP A 222 -3.34 25.70 -0.30
CA ASP A 222 -2.93 26.97 0.31
C ASP A 222 -2.63 26.85 1.82
N LYS A 223 -3.14 25.83 2.50
CA LYS A 223 -3.04 25.64 3.96
C LYS A 223 -2.28 24.39 4.35
N ILE A 224 -2.30 23.35 3.50
CA ILE A 224 -1.66 22.06 3.76
C ILE A 224 -0.37 21.99 2.94
N SER A 225 0.78 21.82 3.60
CA SER A 225 2.05 21.61 2.91
C SER A 225 2.05 20.29 2.13
N LEU A 226 2.56 20.31 0.90
CA LEU A 226 2.71 19.11 0.10
C LEU A 226 3.67 18.09 0.77
N ASP A 227 4.72 18.54 1.42
CA ASP A 227 5.66 17.66 2.12
C ASP A 227 5.00 16.93 3.29
N TYR A 228 4.11 17.61 4.02
CA TYR A 228 3.29 17.02 5.08
C TYR A 228 2.32 15.96 4.52
N ALA A 229 1.74 16.20 3.35
CA ALA A 229 0.84 15.25 2.70
C ALA A 229 1.57 14.03 2.10
N LEU A 230 2.86 14.16 1.70
CA LEU A 230 3.64 13.15 0.99
C LEU A 230 4.67 12.39 1.85
N PHE A 231 4.59 12.44 3.18
CA PHE A 231 5.55 11.81 4.09
C PHE A 231 7.01 12.30 3.90
N ARG A 232 7.21 13.52 3.37
CA ARG A 232 8.53 14.14 3.26
C ARG A 232 8.91 14.84 4.56
N ASP A 233 10.18 15.15 4.74
CA ASP A 233 10.67 15.87 5.92
C ASP A 233 9.98 17.23 6.05
N ASN A 234 9.41 17.50 7.22
CA ASN A 234 8.70 18.73 7.54
C ASN A 234 8.68 18.96 9.06
N VAL A 235 8.36 20.19 9.48
CA VAL A 235 8.31 20.57 10.90
C VAL A 235 7.14 19.93 11.67
N GLY A 236 6.18 19.37 10.96
CA GLY A 236 4.96 18.80 11.52
C GLY A 236 4.00 19.85 12.12
N THR A 237 2.80 19.39 12.44
CA THR A 237 1.75 20.19 13.08
C THR A 237 1.54 19.72 14.51
N LEU A 238 1.57 20.63 15.47
CA LEU A 238 1.26 20.35 16.88
C LEU A 238 -0.26 20.39 17.07
N ASP A 239 -0.82 19.34 17.65
CA ASP A 239 -2.21 19.32 18.09
C ASP A 239 -2.30 19.87 19.52
N PRO A 240 -2.93 21.04 19.74
CA PRO A 240 -2.98 21.66 21.05
C PRO A 240 -3.87 20.91 22.05
N GLY A 241 -4.79 20.04 21.57
CA GLY A 241 -5.72 19.32 22.42
C GLY A 241 -5.11 18.09 23.09
N ASN A 242 -4.08 17.46 22.47
CA ASN A 242 -3.42 16.28 23.03
C ASN A 242 -1.89 16.41 23.13
N GLY A 243 -1.30 17.52 22.67
CA GLY A 243 0.14 17.78 22.69
C GLY A 243 0.96 16.92 21.71
N LEU A 244 0.33 16.15 20.83
CA LEU A 244 1.02 15.30 19.85
C LEU A 244 1.42 16.12 18.62
N ARG A 245 2.58 15.75 18.06
CA ARG A 245 3.06 16.31 16.79
C ARG A 245 2.83 15.33 15.67
N TYR A 246 2.21 15.80 14.60
CA TYR A 246 1.93 15.04 13.39
C TYR A 246 2.85 15.50 12.27
N ASN A 247 3.65 14.59 11.73
CA ASN A 247 4.54 14.82 10.59
C ASN A 247 3.97 14.28 9.27
N SER A 248 2.75 13.73 9.31
CA SER A 248 2.02 13.36 8.09
C SER A 248 0.52 13.61 8.23
N LEU A 249 -0.08 14.06 7.15
CA LEU A 249 -1.53 14.23 7.05
C LEU A 249 -2.29 12.91 7.21
N PHE A 250 -1.70 11.81 6.73
CA PHE A 250 -2.26 10.46 6.89
C PHE A 250 -2.40 10.07 8.36
N ASP A 251 -1.35 10.24 9.17
CA ASP A 251 -1.41 9.94 10.60
C ASP A 251 -2.44 10.84 11.32
N ALA A 252 -2.51 12.12 10.96
CA ALA A 252 -3.49 13.05 11.51
C ALA A 252 -4.93 12.62 11.19
N GLN A 253 -5.20 12.19 9.96
CA GLN A 253 -6.51 11.68 9.56
C GLN A 253 -6.91 10.41 10.34
N LEU A 254 -5.98 9.49 10.54
CA LEU A 254 -6.27 8.27 11.30
C LEU A 254 -6.51 8.55 12.79
N ASP A 255 -5.72 9.45 13.38
CA ASP A 255 -5.90 9.81 14.79
C ASP A 255 -7.19 10.60 15.02
N ALA A 256 -7.68 11.34 14.03
CA ALA A 256 -9.03 11.93 14.08
C ALA A 256 -10.12 10.84 14.11
N VAL A 257 -9.95 9.73 13.38
CA VAL A 257 -10.88 8.58 13.47
C VAL A 257 -10.81 7.92 14.85
N TYR A 258 -9.61 7.70 15.39
CA TYR A 258 -9.45 7.16 16.75
C TYR A 258 -10.06 8.07 17.82
N ALA A 259 -9.89 9.39 17.68
CA ALA A 259 -10.53 10.36 18.57
C ALA A 259 -12.07 10.29 18.48
N ALA A 260 -12.62 10.21 17.27
CA ALA A 260 -14.05 10.06 17.04
C ALA A 260 -14.60 8.76 17.66
N MET A 261 -13.88 7.64 17.50
CA MET A 261 -14.25 6.36 18.11
C MET A 261 -14.21 6.43 19.65
N SER A 262 -13.18 7.09 20.20
CA SER A 262 -13.04 7.29 21.63
C SER A 262 -14.17 8.15 22.21
N ALA A 263 -14.58 9.21 21.50
CA ALA A 263 -15.67 10.10 21.90
C ALA A 263 -17.03 9.37 22.02
N VAL A 264 -17.22 8.27 21.29
CA VAL A 264 -18.42 7.43 21.37
C VAL A 264 -18.23 6.15 22.19
N GLY A 265 -17.06 6.00 22.89
CA GLY A 265 -16.80 4.90 23.83
C GLY A 265 -16.22 3.61 23.22
N PHE A 266 -15.53 3.70 22.07
CA PHE A 266 -14.96 2.55 21.36
C PHE A 266 -13.46 2.71 21.07
N ASN A 267 -12.68 3.09 22.09
CA ASN A 267 -11.23 3.27 21.99
C ASN A 267 -10.44 1.95 21.88
N ASP A 268 -11.07 0.81 22.06
CA ASP A 268 -10.52 -0.55 22.01
C ASP A 268 -10.68 -1.23 20.64
N VAL A 269 -11.53 -0.70 19.74
CA VAL A 269 -11.69 -1.23 18.39
C VAL A 269 -10.51 -0.78 17.53
N LYS A 270 -9.84 -1.73 16.88
CA LYS A 270 -8.71 -1.44 15.97
C LYS A 270 -9.20 -0.84 14.65
N VAL A 271 -8.28 -0.17 13.96
CA VAL A 271 -8.52 0.39 12.62
C VAL A 271 -7.66 -0.36 11.60
N MET A 272 -8.22 -0.62 10.43
CA MET A 272 -7.50 -1.06 9.23
C MET A 272 -7.80 -0.07 8.11
N VAL A 273 -6.78 0.46 7.46
CA VAL A 273 -6.94 1.33 6.29
C VAL A 273 -7.13 0.45 5.07
N THR A 274 -8.35 0.42 4.56
CA THR A 274 -8.72 -0.44 3.43
C THR A 274 -8.64 0.24 2.08
N GLU A 275 -8.41 1.55 2.06
CA GLU A 275 -8.04 2.31 0.87
C GLU A 275 -7.27 3.56 1.27
N THR A 276 -6.17 3.78 0.57
CA THR A 276 -5.43 5.04 0.55
C THR A 276 -4.54 5.07 -0.68
N GLY A 277 -4.27 6.25 -1.23
CA GLY A 277 -3.46 6.37 -2.43
C GLY A 277 -3.30 7.83 -2.86
N TRP A 278 -2.52 8.01 -3.92
CA TRP A 278 -2.29 9.30 -4.55
C TRP A 278 -2.29 9.13 -6.07
N PRO A 279 -3.06 9.94 -6.83
CA PRO A 279 -3.18 9.74 -8.27
C PRO A 279 -1.93 10.22 -9.01
N SER A 280 -1.54 9.48 -10.05
CA SER A 280 -0.42 9.80 -10.92
C SER A 280 -0.74 10.83 -12.00
N ALA A 281 -2.02 11.11 -12.24
CA ALA A 281 -2.51 12.15 -13.13
C ALA A 281 -3.88 12.66 -12.65
N GLY A 282 -4.26 13.87 -13.01
CA GLY A 282 -5.53 14.48 -12.64
C GLY A 282 -5.88 15.63 -13.59
N ASP A 283 -7.08 16.17 -13.42
CA ASP A 283 -7.54 17.37 -14.11
C ASP A 283 -6.83 18.63 -13.54
N GLY A 284 -6.90 19.76 -14.23
CA GLY A 284 -6.18 20.98 -13.81
C GLY A 284 -6.56 21.53 -12.42
N ASN A 285 -7.73 21.18 -11.90
CA ASN A 285 -8.18 21.52 -10.55
C ASN A 285 -7.82 20.48 -9.50
N GLU A 286 -7.29 19.32 -9.89
CA GLU A 286 -6.83 18.25 -8.97
C GLU A 286 -5.38 18.50 -8.57
N ILE A 287 -5.18 19.56 -7.77
CA ILE A 287 -3.85 20.03 -7.37
C ILE A 287 -3.06 18.93 -6.69
N GLY A 288 -1.82 18.73 -7.14
CA GLY A 288 -0.91 17.72 -6.58
C GLY A 288 -0.96 16.35 -7.26
N ALA A 289 -1.93 16.08 -8.15
CA ALA A 289 -1.94 14.86 -8.95
C ALA A 289 -0.75 14.84 -9.91
N SER A 290 0.18 13.91 -9.69
CA SER A 290 1.33 13.69 -10.56
C SER A 290 2.00 12.36 -10.24
N GLU A 291 2.73 11.80 -11.22
CA GLU A 291 3.47 10.55 -11.03
C GLU A 291 4.53 10.66 -9.92
N ALA A 292 5.26 11.79 -9.86
CA ALA A 292 6.27 12.03 -8.84
C ALA A 292 5.67 12.07 -7.42
N ASN A 293 4.50 12.70 -7.25
CA ASN A 293 3.84 12.78 -5.96
C ASN A 293 3.18 11.44 -5.58
N ALA A 294 2.62 10.71 -6.56
CA ALA A 294 2.11 9.36 -6.35
C ALA A 294 3.22 8.40 -5.89
N ALA A 295 4.38 8.44 -6.54
CA ALA A 295 5.57 7.68 -6.13
C ALA A 295 6.04 8.06 -4.72
N ALA A 296 6.08 9.35 -4.39
CA ALA A 296 6.47 9.84 -3.07
C ALA A 296 5.49 9.37 -1.98
N TYR A 297 4.19 9.57 -2.20
CA TYR A 297 3.15 9.17 -1.24
C TYR A 297 3.15 7.66 -0.99
N ASN A 298 2.97 6.87 -2.05
CA ASN A 298 2.86 5.42 -1.92
C ASN A 298 4.17 4.78 -1.44
N GLY A 299 5.31 5.28 -1.90
CA GLY A 299 6.63 4.83 -1.43
C GLY A 299 6.91 5.20 0.02
N GLY A 300 6.55 6.41 0.45
CA GLY A 300 6.63 6.88 1.82
C GLY A 300 5.75 6.07 2.77
N LEU A 301 4.50 5.81 2.35
CA LEU A 301 3.55 5.01 3.12
C LEU A 301 4.02 3.56 3.30
N VAL A 302 4.51 2.91 2.24
CA VAL A 302 5.06 1.55 2.36
C VAL A 302 6.20 1.50 3.36
N LYS A 303 7.18 2.41 3.27
CA LYS A 303 8.27 2.52 4.25
C LYS A 303 7.72 2.73 5.67
N ARG A 304 6.74 3.63 5.83
CA ARG A 304 6.10 3.96 7.11
C ARG A 304 5.46 2.73 7.76
N VAL A 305 4.71 1.93 6.99
CA VAL A 305 4.03 0.73 7.46
C VAL A 305 5.03 -0.39 7.80
N LEU A 306 6.03 -0.62 6.95
CA LEU A 306 7.04 -1.66 7.16
C LEU A 306 7.94 -1.38 8.38
N ASN A 307 8.12 -0.13 8.79
CA ASN A 307 8.83 0.24 10.02
C ASN A 307 8.09 -0.21 11.30
N GLY A 308 6.84 -0.66 11.20
CA GLY A 308 6.09 -1.23 12.32
C GLY A 308 5.54 -0.22 13.32
N ASN A 309 5.76 1.07 13.13
CA ASN A 309 5.25 2.10 14.02
C ASN A 309 3.78 2.43 13.71
N GLY A 310 2.97 2.63 14.75
CA GLY A 310 1.61 3.15 14.64
C GLY A 310 1.55 4.67 14.47
N THR A 311 0.36 5.26 14.55
CA THR A 311 0.15 6.71 14.56
C THR A 311 0.70 7.37 15.83
N PRO A 312 0.84 8.70 15.90
CA PRO A 312 1.26 9.40 17.13
C PRO A 312 0.42 9.04 18.35
N LEU A 313 -0.90 8.85 18.20
CA LEU A 313 -1.81 8.45 19.28
C LEU A 313 -1.70 6.95 19.61
N ARG A 314 -1.34 6.11 18.66
CA ARG A 314 -1.31 4.63 18.75
C ARG A 314 0.06 4.06 18.38
N ARG A 315 1.14 4.58 18.98
CA ARG A 315 2.53 4.31 18.58
C ARG A 315 2.92 2.83 18.50
N ASN A 316 2.32 2.00 19.35
CA ASN A 316 2.62 0.57 19.46
C ASN A 316 1.65 -0.32 18.65
N GLU A 317 0.75 0.26 17.88
CA GLU A 317 -0.19 -0.47 17.03
C GLU A 317 0.25 -0.37 15.56
N PRO A 318 0.91 -1.41 15.00
CA PRO A 318 1.35 -1.39 13.60
C PRO A 318 0.19 -1.16 12.63
N LEU A 319 0.44 -0.35 11.62
CA LEU A 319 -0.58 -0.03 10.61
C LEU A 319 -0.80 -1.18 9.63
N ASN A 320 -2.06 -1.46 9.32
CA ASN A 320 -2.46 -2.37 8.25
C ASN A 320 -3.16 -1.55 7.17
N VAL A 321 -2.61 -1.57 5.95
CA VAL A 321 -3.00 -0.64 4.90
C VAL A 321 -3.14 -1.35 3.56
N PHE A 322 -4.15 -0.96 2.78
CA PHE A 322 -4.29 -1.33 1.37
C PHE A 322 -4.10 -0.09 0.50
N LEU A 323 -3.13 -0.17 -0.41
CA LEU A 323 -2.91 0.89 -1.41
C LEU A 323 -3.97 0.82 -2.51
N PHE A 324 -4.61 1.92 -2.78
CA PHE A 324 -5.49 2.08 -3.92
C PHE A 324 -4.69 2.70 -5.09
N SER A 325 -4.51 2.04 -6.23
CA SER A 325 -4.99 0.73 -6.61
C SER A 325 -3.92 -0.06 -7.40
N LEU A 326 -4.18 -1.34 -7.70
CA LEU A 326 -3.23 -2.17 -8.46
C LEU A 326 -3.05 -1.66 -9.90
N PHE A 327 -4.15 -1.38 -10.60
CA PHE A 327 -4.13 -0.91 -11.98
C PHE A 327 -4.84 0.44 -12.15
N ASN A 328 -4.43 1.18 -13.19
CA ASN A 328 -5.25 2.24 -13.74
C ASN A 328 -6.53 1.65 -14.34
N GLU A 329 -7.68 2.26 -14.05
CA GLU A 329 -9.01 1.77 -14.40
C GLU A 329 -9.69 2.68 -15.44
N ASN A 330 -9.57 2.36 -16.72
CA ASN A 330 -9.97 3.24 -17.84
C ASN A 330 -11.47 3.54 -17.97
N GLN A 331 -12.34 2.77 -17.29
CA GLN A 331 -13.78 2.97 -17.32
C GLN A 331 -14.36 3.57 -16.03
N LYS A 332 -13.49 3.92 -15.06
CA LYS A 332 -13.95 4.50 -13.81
C LYS A 332 -14.53 5.91 -14.05
N PRO A 333 -15.78 6.19 -13.60
CA PRO A 333 -16.40 7.51 -13.74
C PRO A 333 -15.71 8.54 -12.84
N GLY A 334 -16.03 9.82 -13.07
CA GLY A 334 -15.51 10.91 -12.26
C GLY A 334 -14.31 11.61 -12.90
N PRO A 335 -13.57 12.43 -12.12
CA PRO A 335 -12.42 13.20 -12.60
C PRO A 335 -11.27 12.30 -13.06
N THR A 336 -10.29 12.90 -13.73
CA THR A 336 -9.16 12.14 -14.32
C THR A 336 -8.36 11.34 -13.28
N SER A 337 -8.24 11.85 -12.06
CA SER A 337 -7.55 11.14 -10.98
C SER A 337 -8.12 9.75 -10.71
N GLU A 338 -9.46 9.57 -10.82
CA GLU A 338 -10.12 8.30 -10.54
C GLU A 338 -9.64 7.15 -11.43
N ARG A 339 -9.14 7.45 -12.62
CA ARG A 339 -8.58 6.48 -13.57
C ARG A 339 -7.07 6.27 -13.43
N ASN A 340 -6.41 7.02 -12.52
CA ASN A 340 -4.95 7.12 -12.45
C ASN A 340 -4.35 6.86 -11.06
N TYR A 341 -5.00 6.02 -10.26
CA TYR A 341 -4.46 5.57 -8.96
C TYR A 341 -3.58 4.32 -9.06
N GLY A 342 -3.47 3.70 -10.23
CA GLY A 342 -2.79 2.42 -10.41
C GLY A 342 -1.30 2.47 -10.12
N LEU A 343 -0.80 1.43 -9.45
CA LEU A 343 0.63 1.15 -9.35
C LEU A 343 1.17 0.62 -10.69
N PHE A 344 0.29 -0.02 -11.47
CA PHE A 344 0.58 -0.59 -12.77
C PHE A 344 -0.41 -0.11 -13.83
N TYR A 345 0.05 -0.04 -15.06
CA TYR A 345 -0.82 -0.01 -16.23
C TYR A 345 -1.42 -1.41 -16.48
N PRO A 346 -2.56 -1.54 -17.19
CA PRO A 346 -3.14 -2.85 -17.53
C PRO A 346 -2.21 -3.82 -18.26
N ASN A 347 -1.17 -3.32 -18.93
CA ASN A 347 -0.11 -4.13 -19.56
C ASN A 347 1.00 -4.57 -18.57
N GLU A 348 0.73 -4.50 -17.28
CA GLU A 348 1.62 -4.89 -16.17
C GLU A 348 2.90 -4.03 -16.02
N ARG A 349 3.10 -2.99 -16.85
CA ARG A 349 4.18 -2.02 -16.66
C ARG A 349 3.88 -1.16 -15.44
N ARG A 350 4.91 -0.89 -14.63
CA ARG A 350 4.79 0.03 -13.49
C ARG A 350 4.48 1.44 -13.97
N VAL A 351 3.56 2.12 -13.30
CA VAL A 351 3.37 3.57 -13.44
C VAL A 351 4.56 4.28 -12.77
N TYR A 352 4.91 3.83 -11.58
CA TYR A 352 6.08 4.29 -10.80
C TYR A 352 6.58 3.16 -9.87
N ALA A 353 7.77 3.32 -9.30
CA ALA A 353 8.34 2.33 -8.39
C ALA A 353 7.78 2.50 -6.95
N VAL A 354 7.38 1.39 -6.35
CA VAL A 354 7.01 1.30 -4.91
C VAL A 354 7.86 0.20 -4.27
N PRO A 355 8.48 0.45 -3.10
CA PRO A 355 9.39 -0.49 -2.45
C PRO A 355 8.63 -1.56 -1.64
N PHE A 356 7.92 -2.47 -2.31
CA PHE A 356 7.35 -3.65 -1.64
C PHE A 356 8.44 -4.57 -1.09
N PRO A 357 8.15 -5.33 -0.01
CA PRO A 357 9.10 -6.33 0.50
C PRO A 357 9.48 -7.33 -0.59
N ALA A 358 10.78 -7.58 -0.77
CA ALA A 358 11.23 -8.61 -1.69
C ALA A 358 10.66 -9.98 -1.27
N THR A 359 10.18 -10.77 -2.22
CA THR A 359 9.77 -12.16 -1.95
C THR A 359 11.00 -12.97 -1.55
N THR A 360 11.04 -13.45 -0.31
CA THR A 360 12.01 -14.46 0.12
C THR A 360 11.63 -15.82 -0.48
N SER A 361 12.01 -16.04 -1.72
CA SER A 361 12.05 -17.38 -2.30
C SER A 361 13.46 -17.95 -2.10
N THR A 362 13.58 -18.95 -1.23
CA THR A 362 14.71 -19.84 -0.90
C THR A 362 15.89 -19.23 -0.12
N PRO A 363 16.38 -19.91 0.94
CA PRO A 363 17.54 -19.45 1.69
C PRO A 363 18.80 -19.76 0.88
N VAL A 364 19.36 -18.78 0.22
CA VAL A 364 20.77 -18.79 -0.15
C VAL A 364 21.51 -18.09 0.98
N ASN A 365 22.45 -18.83 1.58
CA ASN A 365 23.37 -18.40 2.62
C ASN A 365 23.89 -16.97 2.34
N ARG A 366 23.49 -15.99 3.16
CA ARG A 366 24.06 -14.64 3.09
C ARG A 366 24.99 -14.41 4.27
N THR A 367 26.26 -14.42 3.98
CA THR A 367 27.26 -13.69 4.75
C THR A 367 27.30 -12.24 4.23
N SER A 368 27.26 -11.29 5.18
CA SER A 368 27.62 -9.85 5.12
C SER A 368 26.94 -8.92 4.13
N GLU A 369 26.39 -7.88 4.72
CA GLU A 369 26.10 -6.50 4.24
C GLU A 369 26.59 -6.13 2.84
N GLN A 370 25.61 -5.81 1.94
CA GLN A 370 25.90 -4.91 0.81
C GLN A 370 24.67 -4.13 0.37
N ALA A 371 24.88 -2.86 0.02
CA ALA A 371 23.97 -1.86 -0.54
C ALA A 371 23.26 -2.33 -1.84
N PRO A 372 22.22 -1.60 -2.37
CA PRO A 372 21.41 -2.05 -3.49
C PRO A 372 22.25 -2.36 -4.72
N VAL A 373 22.11 -3.61 -5.20
CA VAL A 373 22.95 -4.23 -6.22
C VAL A 373 22.69 -3.57 -7.58
N ALA A 374 23.76 -3.08 -8.21
CA ALA A 374 23.83 -2.82 -9.63
C ALA A 374 23.56 -4.12 -10.43
N HIS A 375 23.00 -4.01 -11.63
CA HIS A 375 22.80 -5.15 -12.51
C HIS A 375 24.12 -5.91 -12.70
N GLU A 376 24.18 -7.18 -12.31
CA GLU A 376 25.31 -8.04 -12.66
C GLU A 376 25.30 -8.29 -14.17
N GLY A 377 26.32 -7.81 -14.84
CA GLY A 377 26.48 -7.83 -16.28
C GLY A 377 26.53 -6.43 -16.90
N GLU A 378 27.08 -6.33 -18.09
CA GLU A 378 27.08 -5.08 -18.85
C GLU A 378 25.65 -4.71 -19.27
N SER A 379 25.24 -3.47 -18.98
CA SER A 379 23.92 -2.96 -19.33
C SER A 379 23.99 -1.48 -19.70
N TRP A 380 23.10 -1.07 -20.59
CA TRP A 380 23.06 0.28 -21.15
C TRP A 380 21.64 0.84 -21.05
N CYS A 381 21.55 2.16 -21.02
CA CYS A 381 20.27 2.88 -21.04
C CYS A 381 20.05 3.52 -22.41
N VAL A 382 18.96 3.22 -23.08
CA VAL A 382 18.63 3.74 -24.40
C VAL A 382 17.24 4.34 -24.43
N SER A 383 16.97 5.24 -25.38
CA SER A 383 15.66 5.84 -25.57
C SER A 383 14.60 4.83 -26.02
N ASN A 384 13.34 5.05 -25.62
CA ASN A 384 12.19 4.34 -26.16
C ASN A 384 11.85 4.93 -27.55
N GLY A 385 11.86 4.10 -28.59
CA GLY A 385 11.55 4.54 -29.96
C GLY A 385 10.14 5.14 -30.14
N ASP A 386 9.21 4.82 -29.25
CA ASP A 386 7.82 5.32 -29.28
C ASP A 386 7.60 6.56 -28.39
N ALA A 387 8.66 7.13 -27.80
CA ALA A 387 8.54 8.30 -26.95
C ALA A 387 8.18 9.55 -27.75
N ALA A 388 7.22 10.35 -27.26
CA ALA A 388 6.88 11.63 -27.85
C ALA A 388 8.13 12.54 -27.93
N LYS A 389 8.34 13.18 -29.07
CA LYS A 389 9.56 13.99 -29.35
C LYS A 389 9.80 15.07 -28.29
N GLU A 390 8.76 15.73 -27.83
CA GLU A 390 8.81 16.80 -26.83
C GLU A 390 9.28 16.25 -25.47
N LYS A 391 8.80 15.08 -25.06
CA LYS A 391 9.22 14.42 -23.82
C LYS A 391 10.66 13.92 -23.93
N LEU A 392 11.03 13.39 -25.09
CA LEU A 392 12.37 12.89 -25.34
C LEU A 392 13.40 14.02 -25.33
N GLN A 393 13.05 15.20 -25.91
CA GLN A 393 13.89 16.38 -25.87
C GLN A 393 14.07 16.90 -24.44
N ALA A 394 12.99 17.06 -23.69
CA ALA A 394 13.06 17.51 -22.29
C ALA A 394 13.92 16.55 -21.42
N ALA A 395 13.82 15.25 -21.65
CA ALA A 395 14.64 14.27 -20.96
C ALA A 395 16.13 14.34 -21.35
N LEU A 396 16.43 14.61 -22.63
CA LEU A 396 17.80 14.86 -23.12
C LEU A 396 18.39 16.12 -22.48
N ASP A 397 17.61 17.20 -22.44
CA ASP A 397 18.02 18.47 -21.84
C ASP A 397 18.33 18.30 -20.34
N TYR A 398 17.47 17.56 -19.61
CA TYR A 398 17.75 17.20 -18.23
C TYR A 398 19.03 16.37 -18.08
N ALA A 399 19.19 15.31 -18.88
CA ALA A 399 20.36 14.44 -18.78
C ALA A 399 21.68 15.21 -19.01
N CYS A 400 21.69 16.08 -20.02
CA CYS A 400 22.88 16.90 -20.36
C CYS A 400 23.08 18.11 -19.45
N GLY A 401 22.00 18.62 -18.82
CA GLY A 401 22.03 19.76 -17.92
C GLY A 401 22.17 19.34 -16.46
N GLU A 402 21.08 19.37 -15.71
CA GLU A 402 21.04 19.06 -14.26
C GLU A 402 21.51 17.64 -13.94
N GLY A 403 21.23 16.66 -14.81
CA GLY A 403 21.66 15.27 -14.66
C GLY A 403 23.19 15.11 -14.76
N GLY A 404 23.87 16.03 -15.42
CA GLY A 404 25.34 16.08 -15.53
C GLY A 404 25.95 14.89 -16.31
N ALA A 405 25.22 14.34 -17.29
CA ALA A 405 25.78 13.40 -18.25
C ALA A 405 26.88 14.07 -19.12
N ASP A 406 27.87 13.30 -19.53
CA ASP A 406 28.84 13.82 -20.50
C ASP A 406 28.22 13.81 -21.90
N CYS A 407 27.73 14.98 -22.33
CA CYS A 407 27.12 15.19 -23.65
C CYS A 407 28.07 15.77 -24.70
N ARG A 408 29.38 15.91 -24.42
CA ARG A 408 30.36 16.36 -25.38
C ARG A 408 30.43 15.46 -26.61
N PRO A 409 30.35 14.12 -26.51
CA PRO A 409 30.44 13.24 -27.67
C PRO A 409 29.32 13.38 -28.70
N ILE A 410 28.16 13.94 -28.32
CA ILE A 410 27.00 14.14 -29.20
C ILE A 410 26.91 15.56 -29.76
N GLN A 411 27.91 16.42 -29.49
CA GLN A 411 27.98 17.76 -30.06
C GLN A 411 28.42 17.75 -31.53
N PRO A 412 28.13 18.80 -32.33
CA PRO A 412 28.55 18.89 -33.72
C PRO A 412 30.05 18.63 -33.91
N GLY A 413 30.37 17.68 -34.79
CA GLY A 413 31.75 17.29 -35.07
C GLY A 413 32.36 16.21 -34.17
N ALA A 414 31.65 15.82 -33.09
CA ALA A 414 32.09 14.77 -32.17
C ALA A 414 31.74 13.36 -32.67
N THR A 415 32.28 12.32 -31.99
CA THR A 415 32.27 10.93 -32.45
C THR A 415 30.86 10.30 -32.46
N CYS A 416 29.94 10.78 -31.60
CA CYS A 416 28.58 10.29 -31.47
C CYS A 416 27.53 11.27 -32.02
N TYR A 417 27.94 12.31 -32.73
CA TYR A 417 27.02 13.26 -33.36
C TYR A 417 26.15 12.61 -34.46
N ASN A 418 26.72 11.63 -35.18
CA ASN A 418 25.99 10.88 -36.19
C ASN A 418 25.60 9.48 -35.68
N PRO A 419 24.37 9.02 -35.95
CA PRO A 419 23.30 9.66 -36.73
C PRO A 419 22.73 10.89 -36.00
N LYS A 420 22.47 11.97 -36.79
CA LYS A 420 21.88 13.20 -36.27
C LYS A 420 20.38 13.01 -36.03
N SER A 421 20.05 12.25 -35.00
CA SER A 421 18.66 12.04 -34.56
C SER A 421 18.52 12.27 -33.06
N LEU A 422 17.36 12.78 -32.66
CA LEU A 422 17.04 13.01 -31.25
C LEU A 422 17.15 11.73 -30.43
N GLU A 423 16.68 10.61 -30.99
CA GLU A 423 16.71 9.29 -30.36
C GLU A 423 18.14 8.80 -30.07
N ALA A 424 19.06 8.95 -31.06
CA ALA A 424 20.45 8.54 -30.90
C ALA A 424 21.17 9.39 -29.85
N HIS A 425 20.98 10.73 -29.89
CA HIS A 425 21.55 11.63 -28.90
C HIS A 425 21.01 11.40 -27.50
N ALA A 426 19.68 11.20 -27.37
CA ALA A 426 19.04 10.86 -26.10
C ALA A 426 19.55 9.53 -25.54
N SER A 427 19.64 8.48 -26.37
CA SER A 427 20.19 7.18 -25.96
C SER A 427 21.62 7.31 -25.42
N PHE A 428 22.47 8.10 -26.06
CA PHE A 428 23.84 8.33 -25.59
C PHE A 428 23.85 9.07 -24.24
N ALA A 429 23.12 10.18 -24.14
CA ALA A 429 23.04 10.98 -22.91
C ALA A 429 22.46 10.21 -21.73
N PHE A 430 21.41 9.44 -21.97
CA PHE A 430 20.78 8.59 -20.96
C PHE A 430 21.75 7.51 -20.46
N ASN A 431 22.51 6.89 -21.38
CA ASN A 431 23.50 5.93 -20.97
C ASN A 431 24.65 6.56 -20.19
N SER A 432 25.15 7.73 -20.63
CA SER A 432 26.16 8.46 -19.87
C SER A 432 25.72 8.78 -18.45
N TYR A 433 24.48 9.25 -18.29
CA TYR A 433 23.87 9.46 -16.97
C TYR A 433 23.75 8.15 -16.17
N TYR A 434 23.28 7.07 -16.81
CA TYR A 434 23.06 5.77 -16.19
C TYR A 434 24.38 5.15 -15.67
N GLN A 435 25.42 5.16 -16.46
CA GLN A 435 26.74 4.67 -16.07
C GLN A 435 27.33 5.53 -14.93
N LYS A 436 27.29 6.86 -15.05
CA LYS A 436 27.74 7.80 -14.01
C LYS A 436 27.06 7.56 -12.66
N ASN A 437 25.80 7.11 -12.66
CA ASN A 437 25.06 6.76 -11.45
C ASN A 437 25.22 5.28 -11.07
N ALA A 438 26.31 4.62 -11.47
CA ALA A 438 26.63 3.22 -11.17
C ALA A 438 25.47 2.25 -11.51
N ARG A 439 24.77 2.53 -12.59
CA ARG A 439 23.67 1.70 -13.11
C ARG A 439 22.56 1.41 -12.06
N ARG A 440 22.35 2.32 -11.11
CA ARG A 440 21.34 2.16 -10.05
C ARG A 440 19.94 2.07 -10.63
N VAL A 441 19.11 1.26 -9.98
CA VAL A 441 17.69 1.12 -10.35
C VAL A 441 17.01 2.51 -10.36
N GLY A 442 16.31 2.82 -11.46
CA GLY A 442 15.63 4.11 -11.66
C GLY A 442 16.45 5.17 -12.40
N THR A 443 17.79 5.03 -12.55
CA THR A 443 18.61 6.01 -13.26
C THR A 443 18.50 5.92 -14.80
N CYS A 444 17.74 4.96 -15.31
CA CYS A 444 17.37 4.82 -16.73
C CYS A 444 15.85 4.97 -16.95
N TYR A 445 15.19 5.86 -16.21
CA TYR A 445 13.73 6.01 -16.33
C TYR A 445 13.32 7.19 -17.23
N PHE A 446 13.91 8.36 -17.00
CA PHE A 446 13.70 9.59 -17.78
C PHE A 446 12.23 9.87 -18.15
N GLY A 447 11.31 9.74 -17.18
CA GLY A 447 9.88 9.94 -17.42
C GLY A 447 9.25 8.91 -18.38
N GLY A 448 9.80 7.69 -18.46
CA GLY A 448 9.35 6.64 -19.36
C GLY A 448 9.90 6.75 -20.79
N THR A 449 10.82 7.70 -21.06
CA THR A 449 11.43 7.88 -22.39
C THR A 449 12.64 7.00 -22.62
N ALA A 450 13.06 6.18 -21.63
CA ALA A 450 14.22 5.29 -21.71
C ALA A 450 13.97 3.93 -21.05
N HIS A 451 14.78 2.94 -21.45
CA HIS A 451 14.79 1.59 -20.88
C HIS A 451 16.19 0.99 -20.87
N VAL A 452 16.41 -0.01 -20.01
CA VAL A 452 17.69 -0.73 -19.91
C VAL A 452 17.73 -1.86 -20.94
N VAL A 453 18.88 -1.99 -21.61
CA VAL A 453 19.20 -3.09 -22.53
C VAL A 453 20.48 -3.81 -22.10
N THR A 454 20.58 -5.10 -22.39
CA THR A 454 21.76 -5.94 -22.10
C THR A 454 22.62 -6.18 -23.35
N GLN A 455 22.19 -5.67 -24.51
CA GLN A 455 22.99 -5.69 -25.73
C GLN A 455 23.60 -4.30 -25.94
N HIS A 456 24.89 -4.27 -26.28
CA HIS A 456 25.60 -3.01 -26.51
C HIS A 456 24.94 -2.22 -27.63
N PRO A 457 24.45 -0.97 -27.38
CA PRO A 457 23.83 -0.15 -28.42
C PRO A 457 24.84 0.20 -29.52
N ARG A 458 24.37 0.19 -30.77
CA ARG A 458 25.21 0.49 -31.94
C ARG A 458 24.59 1.60 -32.79
N TYR A 459 25.18 2.78 -32.71
CA TYR A 459 24.83 3.93 -33.56
C TYR A 459 26.06 4.35 -34.38
N GLY A 460 26.26 3.74 -35.54
CA GLY A 460 27.42 4.02 -36.40
C GLY A 460 28.75 3.73 -35.70
N LYS A 461 29.62 4.76 -35.59
CA LYS A 461 30.93 4.69 -34.92
C LYS A 461 30.89 5.12 -33.45
N CYS A 462 29.70 5.46 -32.92
CA CYS A 462 29.55 5.92 -31.56
C CYS A 462 29.81 4.77 -30.57
N LYS A 463 30.65 5.01 -29.58
CA LYS A 463 30.92 4.09 -28.48
C LYS A 463 30.19 4.58 -27.24
N PHE A 464 29.28 3.74 -26.72
CA PHE A 464 28.58 4.02 -25.48
C PHE A 464 29.48 3.69 -24.29
N PRO A 465 29.58 4.56 -23.28
CA PRO A 465 30.33 4.24 -22.05
C PRO A 465 29.73 3.02 -21.33
N THR A 466 30.61 2.20 -20.72
CA THR A 466 30.28 1.00 -19.97
C THR A 466 30.64 1.13 -18.49
N GLU A 467 31.53 2.07 -18.14
CA GLU A 467 31.99 2.35 -16.78
C GLU A 467 32.34 3.85 -16.64
N HIS A 468 32.24 4.37 -15.41
CA HIS A 468 32.83 5.65 -14.97
C HIS A 468 33.70 5.42 -13.76
#